data_4a5a41e8ae8bb733f4f7708c56f3840b
#
_entry.id   4a5a41e8ae8bb733f4f7708c56f3840b
#
_cell.length_a   1.000
_cell.length_b   1.000
_cell.length_c   1.000
_cell.angle_alpha   90.00
_cell.angle_beta   90.00
_cell.angle_gamma   90.00
#
_symmetry.space_group_name_H-M   'P 1'
#
loop_
_entity.id
_entity.type
_entity.pdbx_description
1 polymer ?
#
loop_
_entity_poly.entity_id
_entity_poly.type
_entity_poly.pdbx_seq_one_letter_code
_entity_poly.pdbx_strand_id
1 'polypeptide(L)'
;CNYHIVELNDYRSQQESIKLWEEYCEKGEGFVYKPINFLNYTPDNYIIQPAIKVRGREYLRIIYGIDYLEPECLAALSHRKTLKKRTIAIQEQELSMKILLSFLKQNKPITKKYIAAFLGMESTNMSNIDATL
;
A
#
# COMPACT_ATOMS: atom_id res chain seq x y z
N CYS A 1 11.78 -3.37 15.05
CA CYS A 1 11.31 -3.69 13.70
C CYS A 1 12.53 -3.77 12.79
N ASN A 2 12.74 -4.91 12.13
CA ASN A 2 13.85 -5.04 11.20
C ASN A 2 13.44 -4.39 9.88
N TYR A 3 14.34 -3.64 9.28
CA TYR A 3 14.16 -3.04 7.97
C TYR A 3 15.42 -3.22 7.13
N HIS A 4 15.25 -3.24 5.82
CA HIS A 4 16.32 -3.27 4.84
C HIS A 4 16.11 -2.14 3.84
N ILE A 5 17.20 -1.45 3.48
CA ILE A 5 17.15 -0.36 2.50
C ILE A 5 17.48 -0.94 1.13
N VAL A 6 16.63 -0.66 0.15
CA VAL A 6 16.80 -1.11 -1.24
C VAL A 6 17.10 0.08 -2.13
N GLU A 7 18.26 0.04 -2.78
CA GLU A 7 18.63 1.01 -3.81
C GLU A 7 18.06 0.57 -5.15
N LEU A 8 17.03 1.28 -5.64
CA LEU A 8 16.29 0.89 -6.84
C LEU A 8 17.11 0.92 -8.13
N ASN A 9 18.21 1.66 -8.16
CA ASN A 9 19.10 1.74 -9.32
C ASN A 9 20.31 0.80 -9.23
N ASP A 10 20.43 0.03 -8.15
CA ASP A 10 21.47 -0.96 -7.94
C ASP A 10 20.91 -2.38 -8.08
N TYR A 11 21.34 -3.08 -9.12
CA TYR A 11 20.92 -4.46 -9.39
C TYR A 11 21.25 -5.42 -8.23
N ARG A 12 22.41 -5.23 -7.57
CA ARG A 12 22.81 -6.08 -6.44
C ARG A 12 21.85 -5.91 -5.26
N SER A 13 21.53 -4.66 -4.92
CA SER A 13 20.58 -4.34 -3.86
C SER A 13 19.18 -4.90 -4.15
N GLN A 14 18.74 -4.86 -5.40
CA GLN A 14 17.48 -5.48 -5.81
C GLN A 14 17.51 -6.99 -5.59
N GLN A 15 18.59 -7.70 -5.99
CA GLN A 15 18.71 -9.15 -5.84
C GLN A 15 18.77 -9.57 -4.35
N GLU A 16 19.46 -8.81 -3.51
CA GLU A 16 19.48 -9.02 -2.07
C GLU A 16 18.08 -8.87 -1.45
N SER A 17 17.32 -7.87 -1.90
CA SER A 17 15.93 -7.67 -1.46
C SER A 17 15.00 -8.81 -1.88
N ILE A 18 15.18 -9.37 -3.08
CA ILE A 18 14.41 -10.53 -3.55
C ILE A 18 14.70 -11.75 -2.67
N LYS A 19 15.95 -12.05 -2.38
CA LYS A 19 16.34 -13.15 -1.47
C LYS A 19 15.72 -13.00 -0.09
N LEU A 20 15.81 -11.81 0.49
CA LEU A 20 15.19 -11.53 1.77
C LEU A 20 13.67 -11.73 1.71
N TRP A 21 13.01 -11.31 0.64
CA TRP A 21 11.58 -11.53 0.45
C TRP A 21 11.24 -13.03 0.38
N GLU A 22 12.02 -13.83 -0.33
CA GLU A 22 11.85 -15.29 -0.41
C GLU A 22 11.97 -15.93 0.98
N GLU A 23 13.03 -15.61 1.73
CA GLU A 23 13.27 -16.12 3.09
C GLU A 23 12.13 -15.78 4.06
N TYR A 24 11.64 -14.51 4.02
CA TYR A 24 10.54 -14.08 4.89
C TYR A 24 9.18 -14.67 4.47
N CYS A 25 8.99 -14.95 3.18
CA CYS A 25 7.76 -15.57 2.69
C CYS A 25 7.59 -17.04 3.08
N GLU A 26 8.67 -17.72 3.47
CA GLU A 26 8.60 -19.08 4.02
C GLU A 26 7.92 -19.11 5.40
N LYS A 27 8.01 -18.03 6.18
CA LYS A 27 7.56 -17.95 7.58
C LYS A 27 6.54 -16.84 7.85
N GLY A 28 6.25 -16.01 6.86
CA GLY A 28 5.44 -14.81 7.02
C GLY A 28 4.66 -14.42 5.78
N GLU A 29 4.00 -13.29 5.88
CA GLU A 29 3.08 -12.80 4.84
C GLU A 29 3.78 -12.09 3.67
N GLY A 30 5.04 -11.78 3.78
CA GLY A 30 5.82 -10.96 2.84
C GLY A 30 6.25 -9.62 3.41
N PHE A 31 6.53 -8.66 2.53
CA PHE A 31 7.07 -7.35 2.88
C PHE A 31 6.12 -6.19 2.62
N VAL A 32 6.42 -5.08 3.27
CA VAL A 32 5.85 -3.77 2.93
C VAL A 32 7.00 -2.86 2.51
N TYR A 33 7.02 -2.46 1.26
CA TYR A 33 7.96 -1.45 0.75
C TYR A 33 7.40 -0.06 1.02
N LYS A 34 8.23 0.79 1.57
CA LYS A 34 7.91 2.20 1.85
C LYS A 34 9.00 3.11 1.32
N PRO A 35 8.69 4.30 0.83
CA PRO A 35 9.70 5.31 0.55
C PRO A 35 10.49 5.64 1.84
N ILE A 36 11.78 5.92 1.69
CA ILE A 36 12.64 6.33 2.84
C ILE A 36 12.11 7.62 3.47
N ASN A 37 11.76 8.59 2.63
CA ASN A 37 11.19 9.84 3.11
C ASN A 37 9.70 9.65 3.45
N PHE A 38 9.27 10.18 4.56
CA PHE A 38 7.86 10.15 4.98
C PHE A 38 6.94 10.85 3.99
N LEU A 39 7.40 11.96 3.41
CA LEU A 39 6.71 12.72 2.38
C LEU A 39 7.48 12.58 1.07
N ASN A 40 6.85 11.93 0.12
CA ASN A 40 7.38 11.80 -1.23
C ASN A 40 6.38 12.36 -2.24
N TYR A 41 6.93 13.19 -3.11
CA TYR A 41 6.20 13.78 -4.22
C TYR A 41 6.90 13.43 -5.53
N THR A 42 6.11 13.29 -6.58
CA THR A 42 6.65 13.27 -7.93
C THR A 42 7.25 14.63 -8.30
N PRO A 43 8.07 14.74 -9.36
CA PRO A 43 8.53 16.03 -9.87
C PRO A 43 7.40 17.03 -10.15
N ASP A 44 6.22 16.51 -10.53
CA ASP A 44 5.01 17.31 -10.76
C ASP A 44 4.19 17.61 -9.49
N ASN A 45 4.79 17.36 -8.33
CA ASN A 45 4.21 17.63 -7.01
C ASN A 45 2.96 16.81 -6.64
N TYR A 46 2.81 15.59 -7.21
CA TYR A 46 1.80 14.63 -6.77
C TYR A 46 2.33 13.74 -5.65
N ILE A 47 1.46 13.39 -4.69
CA ILE A 47 1.80 12.47 -3.61
C ILE A 47 2.04 11.07 -4.18
N ILE A 48 3.16 10.47 -3.80
CA ILE A 48 3.49 9.08 -4.14
C ILE A 48 2.77 8.14 -3.16
N GLN A 49 2.35 6.97 -3.67
CA GLN A 49 1.74 5.94 -2.84
C GLN A 49 2.61 5.61 -1.62
N PRO A 50 2.05 5.64 -0.39
CA PRO A 50 2.84 5.57 0.84
C PRO A 50 3.47 4.21 1.11
N ALA A 51 2.90 3.16 0.57
CA ALA A 51 3.38 1.80 0.77
C ALA A 51 2.90 0.84 -0.31
N ILE A 52 3.69 -0.20 -0.57
CA ILE A 52 3.34 -1.33 -1.45
C ILE A 52 3.53 -2.61 -0.66
N LYS A 53 2.46 -3.40 -0.51
CA LYS A 53 2.51 -4.73 0.10
C LYS A 53 2.86 -5.77 -0.95
N VAL A 54 3.98 -6.48 -0.76
CA VAL A 54 4.41 -7.58 -1.61
C VAL A 54 4.25 -8.87 -0.83
N ARG A 55 3.19 -9.61 -1.13
CA ARG A 55 2.77 -10.80 -0.39
C ARG A 55 3.49 -12.05 -0.90
N GLY A 56 3.74 -12.98 0.02
CA GLY A 56 4.30 -14.29 -0.30
C GLY A 56 3.26 -15.25 -0.88
N ARG A 57 3.75 -16.32 -1.54
CA ARG A 57 2.90 -17.31 -2.23
C ARG A 57 1.89 -17.96 -1.30
N GLU A 58 2.32 -18.39 -0.12
CA GLU A 58 1.43 -19.09 0.82
C GLU A 58 0.31 -18.17 1.33
N TYR A 59 0.61 -16.89 1.57
CA TYR A 59 -0.40 -15.92 1.91
C TYR A 59 -1.39 -15.68 0.76
N LEU A 60 -0.90 -15.63 -0.48
CA LEU A 60 -1.77 -15.48 -1.66
C LEU A 60 -2.66 -16.71 -1.89
N ARG A 61 -2.18 -17.92 -1.53
CA ARG A 61 -3.00 -19.15 -1.57
C ARG A 61 -4.18 -19.08 -0.59
N ILE A 62 -3.99 -18.50 0.58
CA ILE A 62 -5.07 -18.29 1.56
C ILE A 62 -6.13 -17.33 1.02
N ILE A 63 -5.70 -16.27 0.33
CA ILE A 63 -6.61 -15.23 -0.18
C ILE A 63 -7.32 -15.65 -1.46
N TYR A 64 -6.59 -16.27 -2.39
CA TYR A 64 -7.06 -16.51 -3.76
C TYR A 64 -7.39 -17.98 -4.05
N GLY A 65 -7.10 -18.88 -3.10
CA GLY A 65 -7.29 -20.33 -3.27
C GLY A 65 -6.03 -21.06 -3.71
N ILE A 66 -6.08 -22.38 -3.59
CA ILE A 66 -4.92 -23.26 -3.88
C ILE A 66 -4.49 -23.16 -5.34
N ASP A 67 -5.46 -22.99 -6.23
CA ASP A 67 -5.28 -23.03 -7.68
C ASP A 67 -4.95 -21.65 -8.28
N TYR A 68 -4.64 -20.63 -7.46
CA TYR A 68 -4.43 -19.28 -7.96
C TYR A 68 -3.24 -19.14 -8.94
N LEU A 69 -2.31 -20.12 -8.93
CA LEU A 69 -1.17 -20.17 -9.87
C LEU A 69 -1.52 -20.80 -11.22
N GLU A 70 -2.70 -21.42 -11.34
CA GLU A 70 -3.17 -21.93 -12.63
C GLU A 70 -3.30 -20.77 -13.65
N PRO A 71 -2.95 -21.01 -14.94
CA PRO A 71 -2.90 -19.95 -15.94
C PRO A 71 -4.17 -19.11 -16.06
N GLU A 72 -5.34 -19.75 -15.95
CA GLU A 72 -6.63 -19.07 -16.02
C GLU A 72 -6.89 -18.17 -14.82
N CYS A 73 -6.54 -18.65 -13.61
CA CYS A 73 -6.66 -17.88 -12.37
C CYS A 73 -5.69 -16.70 -12.35
N LEU A 74 -4.44 -16.90 -12.77
CA LEU A 74 -3.45 -15.82 -12.90
C LEU A 74 -3.89 -14.78 -13.92
N ALA A 75 -4.44 -15.20 -15.06
CA ALA A 75 -4.98 -14.27 -16.04
C ALA A 75 -6.11 -13.43 -15.45
N ALA A 76 -7.05 -14.05 -14.73
CA ALA A 76 -8.13 -13.33 -14.05
C ALA A 76 -7.62 -12.35 -13.00
N LEU A 77 -6.62 -12.74 -12.21
CA LEU A 77 -5.99 -11.89 -11.19
C LEU A 77 -5.24 -10.70 -11.83
N SER A 78 -4.54 -10.90 -12.95
CA SER A 78 -3.82 -9.84 -13.65
C SER A 78 -4.74 -8.76 -14.22
N HIS A 79 -5.98 -9.10 -14.53
CA HIS A 79 -7.01 -8.17 -15.03
C HIS A 79 -7.77 -7.43 -13.91
N ARG A 80 -7.47 -7.70 -12.65
CA ARG A 80 -8.12 -6.98 -11.52
C ARG A 80 -7.81 -5.48 -11.55
N LYS A 81 -8.84 -4.68 -11.28
CA LYS A 81 -8.76 -3.21 -11.27
C LYS A 81 -8.01 -2.72 -10.03
N THR A 82 -6.69 -2.73 -10.07
CA THR A 82 -5.82 -2.22 -8.97
C THR A 82 -5.81 -0.69 -8.86
N LEU A 83 -6.18 0.02 -9.92
CA LEU A 83 -6.18 1.49 -9.96
C LEU A 83 -7.07 2.11 -8.87
N LYS A 84 -8.24 1.51 -8.59
CA LYS A 84 -9.14 2.03 -7.54
C LYS A 84 -8.47 1.99 -6.16
N LYS A 85 -7.83 0.89 -5.80
CA LYS A 85 -7.11 0.75 -4.52
C LYS A 85 -5.96 1.76 -4.40
N ARG A 86 -5.21 1.94 -5.50
CA ARG A 86 -4.14 2.95 -5.54
C ARG A 86 -4.67 4.36 -5.33
N THR A 87 -5.75 4.72 -6.02
CA THR A 87 -6.38 6.05 -5.88
C THR A 87 -6.83 6.29 -4.45
N ILE A 88 -7.47 5.32 -3.82
CA ILE A 88 -7.90 5.40 -2.42
C ILE A 88 -6.69 5.62 -1.51
N ALA A 89 -5.65 4.80 -1.62
CA ALA A 89 -4.44 4.93 -0.79
C ALA A 89 -3.76 6.32 -0.92
N ILE A 90 -3.76 6.90 -2.12
CA ILE A 90 -3.24 8.25 -2.34
C ILE A 90 -4.14 9.30 -1.67
N GLN A 91 -5.46 9.19 -1.79
CA GLN A 91 -6.42 10.08 -1.16
C GLN A 91 -6.34 10.03 0.37
N GLU A 92 -6.23 8.83 0.94
CA GLU A 92 -6.02 8.61 2.39
C GLU A 92 -4.74 9.31 2.86
N GLN A 93 -3.64 9.12 2.15
CA GLN A 93 -2.38 9.78 2.47
C GLN A 93 -2.48 11.30 2.39
N GLU A 94 -3.13 11.82 1.36
CA GLU A 94 -3.32 13.26 1.19
C GLU A 94 -4.16 13.87 2.33
N LEU A 95 -5.27 13.23 2.69
CA LEU A 95 -6.11 13.66 3.80
C LEU A 95 -5.39 13.57 5.13
N SER A 96 -4.66 12.47 5.38
CA SER A 96 -3.86 12.29 6.59
C SER A 96 -2.82 13.40 6.75
N MET A 97 -2.18 13.80 5.66
CA MET A 97 -1.23 14.92 5.67
C MET A 97 -1.91 16.26 5.95
N LYS A 98 -3.08 16.52 5.35
CA LYS A 98 -3.87 17.73 5.62
C LYS A 98 -4.32 17.80 7.08
N ILE A 99 -4.72 16.66 7.66
CA ILE A 99 -5.07 16.54 9.10
C ILE A 99 -3.84 16.92 9.94
N LEU A 100 -2.70 16.27 9.70
CA LEU A 100 -1.46 16.50 10.45
C LEU A 100 -1.03 17.97 10.39
N LEU A 101 -0.94 18.53 9.20
CA LEU A 101 -0.51 19.92 9.00
C LEU A 101 -1.48 20.94 9.64
N SER A 102 -2.78 20.71 9.55
CA SER A 102 -3.78 21.59 10.19
C SER A 102 -3.75 21.46 11.70
N PHE A 103 -3.48 20.27 12.24
CA PHE A 103 -3.32 20.01 13.66
C PHE A 103 -2.08 20.75 14.22
N LEU A 104 -0.93 20.63 13.54
CA LEU A 104 0.30 21.32 13.92
C LEU A 104 0.14 22.85 13.88
N LYS A 105 -0.67 23.36 12.97
CA LYS A 105 -1.03 24.79 12.91
C LYS A 105 -2.12 25.20 13.91
N GLN A 106 -2.55 24.29 14.78
CA GLN A 106 -3.61 24.48 15.77
C GLN A 106 -4.94 24.97 15.19
N ASN A 107 -5.20 24.68 13.92
CA ASN A 107 -6.44 25.08 13.24
C ASN A 107 -7.55 24.02 13.46
N LYS A 108 -8.12 23.99 14.65
CA LYS A 108 -9.14 23.02 15.06
C LYS A 108 -10.33 22.88 14.10
N PRO A 109 -10.95 23.97 13.57
CA PRO A 109 -12.07 23.85 12.64
C PRO A 109 -11.70 23.12 11.35
N ILE A 110 -10.56 23.46 10.74
CA ILE A 110 -10.06 22.83 9.51
C ILE A 110 -9.67 21.37 9.78
N THR A 111 -9.01 21.09 10.91
CA THR A 111 -8.66 19.72 11.29
C THR A 111 -9.90 18.83 11.41
N LYS A 112 -10.95 19.31 12.08
CA LYS A 112 -12.23 18.57 12.19
C LYS A 112 -12.86 18.31 10.80
N LYS A 113 -12.80 19.28 9.89
CA LYS A 113 -13.32 19.12 8.52
C LYS A 113 -12.58 18.01 7.77
N TYR A 114 -11.26 17.96 7.86
CA TYR A 114 -10.47 16.90 7.20
C TYR A 114 -10.67 15.54 7.83
N ILE A 115 -10.80 15.45 9.16
CA ILE A 115 -11.15 14.20 9.87
C ILE A 115 -12.51 13.69 9.40
N ALA A 116 -13.51 14.54 9.32
CA ALA A 116 -14.84 14.16 8.84
C ALA A 116 -14.81 13.65 7.39
N ALA A 117 -14.02 14.29 6.52
CA ALA A 117 -13.83 13.84 5.14
C ALA A 117 -13.14 12.47 5.07
N PHE A 118 -12.12 12.24 5.90
CA PHE A 118 -11.42 10.96 6.00
C PHE A 118 -12.37 9.83 6.45
N LEU A 119 -13.12 10.04 7.52
CA LEU A 119 -14.10 9.06 8.02
C LEU A 119 -15.22 8.78 7.01
N GLY A 120 -15.68 9.80 6.29
CA GLY A 120 -16.66 9.63 5.22
C GLY A 120 -16.14 8.79 4.06
N MET A 121 -14.89 8.97 3.68
CA MET A 121 -14.23 8.17 2.65
C MET A 121 -14.07 6.71 3.10
N GLU A 122 -13.61 6.47 4.33
CA GLU A 122 -13.49 5.14 4.93
C GLU A 122 -14.82 4.40 4.96
N SER A 123 -15.90 5.04 5.43
CA SER A 123 -17.22 4.42 5.50
C SER A 123 -17.75 4.00 4.12
N THR A 124 -17.49 4.81 3.09
CA THR A 124 -17.87 4.50 1.70
C THR A 124 -17.06 3.34 1.14
N ASN A 125 -15.77 3.26 1.50
CA ASN A 125 -14.88 2.20 1.06
C ASN A 125 -15.18 0.87 1.75
N MET A 126 -15.51 0.87 3.04
CA MET A 126 -15.89 -0.34 3.79
C MET A 126 -17.13 -1.04 3.21
N SER A 127 -18.10 -0.30 2.68
CA SER A 127 -19.28 -0.88 2.02
C SER A 127 -18.97 -1.59 0.69
N ASN A 128 -17.80 -1.34 0.12
CA ASN A 128 -17.32 -1.91 -1.14
C ASN A 128 -16.12 -2.86 -0.98
N ILE A 129 -15.75 -3.21 0.26
CA ILE A 129 -14.72 -4.20 0.50
C ILE A 129 -15.30 -5.55 0.11
N ASP A 130 -14.76 -6.08 -0.96
CA ASP A 130 -14.94 -7.47 -1.36
C ASP A 130 -14.56 -8.35 -0.17
N ALA A 131 -15.47 -9.19 0.32
CA ALA A 131 -15.26 -10.06 1.48
C ALA A 131 -14.10 -11.08 1.30
N THR A 132 -13.42 -11.03 0.17
CA THR A 132 -12.25 -11.84 -0.20
C THR A 132 -10.90 -11.15 0.05
N LEU A 133 -10.86 -10.15 0.92
CA LEU A 133 -9.58 -9.50 1.30
C LEU A 133 -9.31 -9.66 2.78
#